data_07dc76aabc7e8882b776db45e6c2aa0e
#
_entry.id   07dc76aabc7e8882b776db45e6c2aa0e
#
_cell.length_a   1.000
_cell.length_b   1.000
_cell.length_c   1.000
_cell.angle_alpha   90.00
_cell.angle_beta   90.00
_cell.angle_gamma   90.00
#
_symmetry.space_group_name_H-M   'P 1'
#
loop_
_entity.id
_entity.type
_entity.pdbx_description
1 polymer ?
#
loop_
_entity_poly.entity_id
_entity_poly.type
_entity_poly.pdbx_seq_one_letter_code
_entity_poly.pdbx_strand_id
1 'polypeptide(L)'
;MGGRDLAGLPSRVERFIGGDLGQVEQIFRQELDSQNPYVADIFAHVAHFRGKRLRPMLLLLAASATGPINEAHRVLGAVVEMIHTATLVHDDVLDEAETRRYVATVNARWNNETSVLFGDYLFTHAFHLASSLDTTLACRLIGRATNIVCEGELTQTRERGNLDLSEDAYLRIIDGKTAELCAVSCYLGAHYADADETVAKSLEQYGRTLGIAFQISDDLLDILGSEDQTGKSLGTDFKKQKLTLPLIRLLSQTEEPEAQRLRELLTQADDEAWAEVVRWLHRSDAVEYARNRALEFAAAARSHLECLSNSAAKQMLVEITEFATQRSY
;
A
#
# COMPACT_ATOMS: atom_id res chain seq x y z
N MET A 1 14.46 9.63 -25.60
CA MET A 1 13.04 9.36 -25.35
C MET A 1 12.57 10.43 -24.39
N GLY A 2 11.63 11.30 -24.81
CA GLY A 2 11.19 12.45 -24.01
C GLY A 2 10.53 11.96 -22.71
N GLY A 3 10.95 12.53 -21.59
CA GLY A 3 10.37 12.25 -20.29
C GLY A 3 8.85 12.54 -20.33
N ARG A 4 8.04 11.51 -20.04
CA ARG A 4 6.59 11.70 -19.95
C ARG A 4 6.29 12.62 -18.79
N ASP A 5 5.36 13.54 -18.96
CA ASP A 5 4.90 14.42 -17.88
C ASP A 5 4.08 13.62 -16.85
N LEU A 6 4.79 13.05 -15.85
CA LEU A 6 4.15 12.34 -14.74
C LEU A 6 3.48 13.30 -13.74
N ALA A 7 3.86 14.58 -13.73
CA ALA A 7 3.20 15.58 -12.89
C ALA A 7 1.71 15.74 -13.23
N GLY A 8 1.34 15.54 -14.49
CA GLY A 8 -0.04 15.56 -14.96
C GLY A 8 -0.84 14.25 -14.75
N LEU A 9 -0.22 13.15 -14.28
CA LEU A 9 -0.90 11.86 -14.15
C LEU A 9 -2.13 11.92 -13.24
N PRO A 10 -2.09 12.49 -12.02
CA PRO A 10 -3.28 12.57 -11.16
C PRO A 10 -4.46 13.26 -11.84
N SER A 11 -4.21 14.37 -12.53
CA SER A 11 -5.26 15.12 -13.25
C SER A 11 -5.82 14.36 -14.46
N ARG A 12 -5.01 13.53 -15.12
CA ARG A 12 -5.48 12.68 -16.24
C ARG A 12 -6.33 11.53 -15.71
N VAL A 13 -5.91 10.88 -14.64
CA VAL A 13 -6.70 9.83 -13.98
C VAL A 13 -8.02 10.39 -13.48
N GLU A 14 -8.00 11.54 -12.81
CA GLU A 14 -9.22 12.22 -12.33
C GLU A 14 -10.18 12.53 -13.49
N ARG A 15 -9.68 12.99 -14.62
CA ARG A 15 -10.51 13.26 -15.81
C ARG A 15 -11.08 11.98 -16.41
N PHE A 16 -10.37 10.86 -16.30
CA PHE A 16 -10.73 9.61 -16.96
C PHE A 16 -11.71 8.77 -16.14
N ILE A 17 -11.46 8.59 -14.83
CA ILE A 17 -12.28 7.76 -13.92
C ILE A 17 -12.81 8.53 -12.71
N GLY A 18 -12.66 9.86 -12.65
CA GLY A 18 -13.04 10.66 -11.48
C GLY A 18 -14.52 10.58 -11.14
N GLY A 19 -15.38 10.46 -12.15
CA GLY A 19 -16.82 10.23 -11.94
C GLY A 19 -17.09 8.92 -11.20
N ASP A 20 -16.41 7.83 -11.59
CA ASP A 20 -16.53 6.51 -10.93
C ASP A 20 -15.88 6.52 -9.55
N LEU A 21 -14.72 7.17 -9.39
CA LEU A 21 -14.10 7.36 -8.07
C LEU A 21 -14.99 8.17 -7.11
N GLY A 22 -15.71 9.17 -7.65
CA GLY A 22 -16.70 9.93 -6.89
C GLY A 22 -17.86 9.06 -6.41
N GLN A 23 -18.33 8.12 -7.23
CA GLN A 23 -19.37 7.16 -6.85
C GLN A 23 -18.83 6.12 -5.83
N VAL A 24 -17.60 5.65 -5.97
CA VAL A 24 -16.93 4.82 -4.95
C VAL A 24 -16.91 5.53 -3.60
N GLU A 25 -16.52 6.80 -3.56
CA GLU A 25 -16.50 7.60 -2.33
C GLU A 25 -17.91 7.80 -1.74
N GLN A 26 -18.92 7.97 -2.61
CA GLN A 26 -20.31 8.08 -2.17
C GLN A 26 -20.79 6.77 -1.53
N ILE A 27 -20.55 5.62 -2.17
CA ILE A 27 -20.89 4.29 -1.62
C ILE A 27 -20.18 4.07 -0.29
N PHE A 28 -18.88 4.37 -0.22
CA PHE A 28 -18.08 4.28 1.01
C PHE A 28 -18.72 5.07 2.16
N ARG A 29 -19.16 6.32 1.89
CA ARG A 29 -19.79 7.16 2.90
C ARG A 29 -21.18 6.69 3.31
N GLN A 30 -21.99 6.26 2.33
CA GLN A 30 -23.35 5.77 2.59
C GLN A 30 -23.35 4.49 3.41
N GLU A 31 -22.42 3.59 3.13
CA GLU A 31 -22.29 2.31 3.86
C GLU A 31 -21.90 2.53 5.32
N LEU A 32 -21.11 3.56 5.61
CA LEU A 32 -20.63 3.87 6.95
C LEU A 32 -21.45 4.96 7.66
N ASP A 33 -22.57 5.40 7.05
CA ASP A 33 -23.51 6.32 7.69
C ASP A 33 -24.18 5.62 8.88
N SER A 34 -23.99 6.16 10.08
CA SER A 34 -24.44 5.53 11.32
C SER A 34 -25.35 6.47 12.12
N GLN A 35 -26.47 5.91 12.61
CA GLN A 35 -27.35 6.60 13.55
C GLN A 35 -26.74 6.72 14.96
N ASN A 36 -25.64 6.01 15.25
CA ASN A 36 -24.90 6.16 16.48
C ASN A 36 -23.98 7.40 16.38
N PRO A 37 -24.22 8.47 17.17
CA PRO A 37 -23.43 9.70 17.04
C PRO A 37 -21.94 9.51 17.30
N TYR A 38 -21.59 8.55 18.18
CA TYR A 38 -20.17 8.23 18.48
C TYR A 38 -19.47 7.62 17.28
N VAL A 39 -20.09 6.66 16.58
CA VAL A 39 -19.55 6.06 15.36
C VAL A 39 -19.47 7.10 14.25
N ALA A 40 -20.50 7.93 14.10
CA ALA A 40 -20.53 9.01 13.11
C ALA A 40 -19.38 10.02 13.30
N ASP A 41 -19.03 10.38 14.56
CA ASP A 41 -17.91 11.29 14.85
C ASP A 41 -16.56 10.66 14.50
N ILE A 42 -16.35 9.36 14.80
CA ILE A 42 -15.13 8.64 14.42
C ILE A 42 -15.00 8.58 12.90
N PHE A 43 -16.10 8.23 12.21
CA PHE A 43 -16.09 8.18 10.74
C PHE A 43 -15.81 9.54 10.12
N ALA A 44 -16.45 10.61 10.59
CA ALA A 44 -16.20 11.96 10.13
C ALA A 44 -14.71 12.36 10.28
N HIS A 45 -14.07 11.93 11.36
CA HIS A 45 -12.66 12.15 11.59
C HIS A 45 -11.78 11.35 10.60
N VAL A 46 -12.03 10.05 10.45
CA VAL A 46 -11.28 9.18 9.54
C VAL A 46 -11.45 9.58 8.06
N ALA A 47 -12.60 10.16 7.70
CA ALA A 47 -12.82 10.72 6.38
C ALA A 47 -11.82 11.84 5.99
N HIS A 48 -11.13 12.45 6.97
CA HIS A 48 -10.04 13.39 6.75
C HIS A 48 -8.69 12.71 6.41
N PHE A 49 -8.56 11.39 6.62
CA PHE A 49 -7.37 10.61 6.25
C PHE A 49 -7.24 10.44 4.73
N ARG A 50 -7.57 11.49 3.95
CA ARG A 50 -7.61 11.44 2.49
C ARG A 50 -6.33 10.87 1.92
N GLY A 51 -6.46 9.65 1.33
CA GLY A 51 -5.41 8.99 0.56
C GLY A 51 -5.52 9.25 -0.94
N LYS A 52 -4.53 8.73 -1.66
CA LYS A 52 -4.51 8.78 -3.14
C LYS A 52 -5.51 7.81 -3.77
N ARG A 53 -6.30 7.05 -2.98
CA ARG A 53 -7.29 6.05 -3.44
C ARG A 53 -6.67 5.06 -4.44
N LEU A 54 -5.42 4.65 -4.22
CA LEU A 54 -4.67 3.84 -5.18
C LEU A 54 -5.40 2.54 -5.53
N ARG A 55 -5.92 1.82 -4.54
CA ARG A 55 -6.56 0.51 -4.74
C ARG A 55 -7.87 0.61 -5.54
N PRO A 56 -8.83 1.48 -5.19
CA PRO A 56 -9.97 1.75 -6.04
C PRO A 56 -9.59 2.21 -7.46
N MET A 57 -8.58 3.06 -7.58
CA MET A 57 -8.08 3.52 -8.87
C MET A 57 -7.54 2.36 -9.72
N LEU A 58 -6.73 1.46 -9.13
CA LEU A 58 -6.22 0.28 -9.83
C LEU A 58 -7.35 -0.64 -10.29
N LEU A 59 -8.36 -0.87 -9.43
CA LEU A 59 -9.53 -1.66 -9.76
C LEU A 59 -10.29 -1.08 -10.96
N LEU A 60 -10.60 0.22 -10.93
CA LEU A 60 -11.34 0.90 -12.00
C LEU A 60 -10.54 0.99 -13.30
N LEU A 61 -9.23 1.20 -13.24
CA LEU A 61 -8.39 1.21 -14.43
C LEU A 61 -8.24 -0.19 -15.03
N ALA A 62 -8.10 -1.24 -14.19
CA ALA A 62 -8.09 -2.63 -14.66
C ALA A 62 -9.42 -2.99 -15.35
N ALA A 63 -10.55 -2.59 -14.76
CA ALA A 63 -11.87 -2.73 -15.37
C ALA A 63 -11.93 -2.01 -16.75
N SER A 64 -11.57 -0.72 -16.78
CA SER A 64 -11.61 0.08 -18.00
C SER A 64 -10.63 -0.40 -19.09
N ALA A 65 -9.57 -1.11 -18.72
CA ALA A 65 -8.62 -1.68 -19.68
C ALA A 65 -9.14 -2.98 -20.32
N THR A 66 -10.15 -3.62 -19.73
CA THR A 66 -10.69 -4.92 -20.16
C THR A 66 -12.14 -4.85 -20.63
N GLY A 67 -12.93 -3.89 -20.14
CA GLY A 67 -14.34 -3.70 -20.50
C GLY A 67 -14.94 -2.42 -19.89
N PRO A 68 -16.25 -2.30 -19.86
CA PRO A 68 -16.92 -1.15 -19.26
C PRO A 68 -16.92 -1.23 -17.73
N ILE A 69 -16.74 -0.08 -17.06
CA ILE A 69 -16.99 0.03 -15.62
C ILE A 69 -18.50 -0.09 -15.37
N ASN A 70 -18.87 -0.90 -14.38
CA ASN A 70 -20.25 -1.14 -13.94
C ASN A 70 -20.40 -0.91 -12.42
N GLU A 71 -21.60 -1.15 -11.89
CA GLU A 71 -21.91 -0.94 -10.47
C GLU A 71 -21.06 -1.84 -9.55
N ALA A 72 -20.82 -3.10 -9.94
CA ALA A 72 -20.00 -3.99 -9.11
C ALA A 72 -18.56 -3.45 -8.91
N HIS A 73 -17.99 -2.80 -9.91
CA HIS A 73 -16.68 -2.16 -9.76
C HIS A 73 -16.66 -1.02 -8.73
N ARG A 74 -17.73 -0.22 -8.68
CA ARG A 74 -17.85 0.90 -7.73
C ARG A 74 -18.03 0.39 -6.31
N VAL A 75 -18.89 -0.64 -6.16
CA VAL A 75 -19.07 -1.35 -4.88
C VAL A 75 -17.74 -1.95 -4.42
N LEU A 76 -17.05 -2.69 -5.28
CA LEU A 76 -15.76 -3.29 -4.94
C LEU A 76 -14.66 -2.26 -4.67
N GLY A 77 -14.69 -1.13 -5.37
CA GLY A 77 -13.83 0.01 -5.08
C GLY A 77 -13.99 0.53 -3.65
N ALA A 78 -15.25 0.66 -3.19
CA ALA A 78 -15.55 1.03 -1.80
C ALA A 78 -15.09 -0.06 -0.81
N VAL A 79 -15.34 -1.33 -1.12
CA VAL A 79 -14.92 -2.48 -0.28
C VAL A 79 -13.41 -2.51 -0.07
N VAL A 80 -12.61 -2.43 -1.13
CA VAL A 80 -11.14 -2.47 -0.99
C VAL A 80 -10.60 -1.26 -0.24
N GLU A 81 -11.26 -0.10 -0.36
CA GLU A 81 -10.87 1.09 0.39
C GLU A 81 -11.27 1.00 1.87
N MET A 82 -12.42 0.37 2.20
CA MET A 82 -12.80 0.09 3.60
C MET A 82 -11.78 -0.82 4.27
N ILE A 83 -11.39 -1.92 3.60
CA ILE A 83 -10.38 -2.85 4.11
C ILE A 83 -9.05 -2.13 4.31
N HIS A 84 -8.61 -1.34 3.32
CA HIS A 84 -7.38 -0.55 3.47
C HIS A 84 -7.47 0.45 4.63
N THR A 85 -8.60 1.13 4.80
CA THR A 85 -8.80 2.08 5.90
C THR A 85 -8.78 1.36 7.25
N ALA A 86 -9.40 0.18 7.35
CA ALA A 86 -9.35 -0.66 8.56
C ALA A 86 -7.92 -1.05 8.92
N THR A 87 -7.12 -1.51 7.93
CA THR A 87 -5.71 -1.84 8.19
C THR A 87 -4.91 -0.63 8.66
N LEU A 88 -5.15 0.55 8.11
CA LEU A 88 -4.48 1.78 8.56
C LEU A 88 -4.83 2.14 10.02
N VAL A 89 -6.11 1.97 10.42
CA VAL A 89 -6.56 2.24 11.80
C VAL A 89 -5.96 1.25 12.79
N HIS A 90 -5.86 -0.04 12.41
CA HIS A 90 -5.19 -1.06 13.23
C HIS A 90 -3.67 -0.84 13.29
N ASP A 91 -3.04 -0.52 12.16
CA ASP A 91 -1.60 -0.22 12.09
C ASP A 91 -1.22 0.97 12.99
N ASP A 92 -2.08 2.00 13.09
CA ASP A 92 -1.84 3.15 13.98
C ASP A 92 -1.76 2.72 15.44
N VAL A 93 -2.54 1.72 15.88
CA VAL A 93 -2.44 1.14 17.23
C VAL A 93 -1.16 0.32 17.39
N LEU A 94 -0.87 -0.57 16.43
CA LEU A 94 0.32 -1.44 16.46
C LEU A 94 1.63 -0.64 16.43
N ASP A 95 1.58 0.50 15.78
CA ASP A 95 2.71 1.40 15.58
C ASP A 95 2.76 2.55 16.59
N GLU A 96 1.79 2.61 17.55
CA GLU A 96 1.67 3.69 18.54
C GLU A 96 1.70 5.09 17.91
N ALA A 97 1.12 5.21 16.72
CA ALA A 97 1.17 6.42 15.94
C ALA A 97 0.21 7.49 16.52
N GLU A 98 0.71 8.70 16.74
CA GLU A 98 -0.09 9.83 17.21
C GLU A 98 -0.75 10.61 16.07
N THR A 99 -0.11 10.63 14.91
CA THR A 99 -0.58 11.39 13.76
C THR A 99 -0.47 10.58 12.47
N ARG A 100 -1.44 10.80 11.57
CA ARG A 100 -1.46 10.31 10.21
C ARG A 100 -1.81 11.44 9.26
N ARG A 101 -0.90 11.80 8.34
CA ARG A 101 -1.09 12.90 7.38
C ARG A 101 -1.49 14.22 8.07
N TYR A 102 -0.79 14.56 9.14
CA TYR A 102 -1.01 15.77 9.96
C TYR A 102 -2.33 15.79 10.72
N VAL A 103 -3.10 14.70 10.74
CA VAL A 103 -4.32 14.54 11.52
C VAL A 103 -4.06 13.56 12.65
N ALA A 104 -4.60 13.80 13.85
CA ALA A 104 -4.49 12.85 14.96
C ALA A 104 -5.08 11.48 14.54
N THR A 105 -4.43 10.38 14.93
CA THR A 105 -4.95 9.03 14.70
C THR A 105 -6.18 8.77 15.56
N VAL A 106 -6.93 7.69 15.28
CA VAL A 106 -8.10 7.32 16.09
C VAL A 106 -7.69 6.98 17.53
N ASN A 107 -6.58 6.22 17.69
CA ASN A 107 -6.05 5.88 19.02
C ASN A 107 -5.59 7.11 19.82
N ALA A 108 -4.99 8.11 19.16
CA ALA A 108 -4.56 9.35 19.83
C ALA A 108 -5.73 10.24 20.21
N ARG A 109 -6.80 10.30 19.39
CA ARG A 109 -7.98 11.13 19.66
C ARG A 109 -8.96 10.49 20.64
N TRP A 110 -9.12 9.18 20.60
CA TRP A 110 -9.99 8.43 21.51
C TRP A 110 -9.17 7.48 22.39
N ASN A 111 -8.90 6.27 21.93
CA ASN A 111 -8.04 5.28 22.58
C ASN A 111 -7.84 4.06 21.67
N ASN A 112 -6.97 3.12 22.08
CA ASN A 112 -6.69 1.89 21.34
C ASN A 112 -7.92 0.99 21.18
N GLU A 113 -8.76 0.88 22.22
CA GLU A 113 -9.98 0.06 22.18
C GLU A 113 -10.94 0.54 21.09
N THR A 114 -11.18 1.86 21.04
CA THR A 114 -11.99 2.48 19.98
C THR A 114 -11.41 2.22 18.59
N SER A 115 -10.10 2.32 18.42
CA SER A 115 -9.44 2.04 17.14
C SER A 115 -9.63 0.60 16.68
N VAL A 116 -9.40 -0.36 17.58
CA VAL A 116 -9.57 -1.78 17.24
C VAL A 116 -11.03 -2.05 16.82
N LEU A 117 -12.00 -1.62 17.63
CA LEU A 117 -13.41 -1.82 17.33
C LEU A 117 -13.87 -1.09 16.06
N PHE A 118 -13.32 0.10 15.78
CA PHE A 118 -13.66 0.82 14.56
C PHE A 118 -13.03 0.17 13.31
N GLY A 119 -11.84 -0.38 13.39
CA GLY A 119 -11.26 -1.19 12.32
C GLY A 119 -12.09 -2.45 12.04
N ASP A 120 -12.56 -3.15 13.08
CA ASP A 120 -13.46 -4.30 12.95
C ASP A 120 -14.81 -3.90 12.33
N TYR A 121 -15.34 -2.72 12.71
CA TYR A 121 -16.55 -2.15 12.12
C TYR A 121 -16.36 -1.94 10.59
N LEU A 122 -15.24 -1.37 10.16
CA LEU A 122 -14.93 -1.20 8.75
C LEU A 122 -14.81 -2.55 8.01
N PHE A 123 -14.17 -3.55 8.60
CA PHE A 123 -14.08 -4.89 8.02
C PHE A 123 -15.44 -5.54 7.86
N THR A 124 -16.30 -5.47 8.89
CA THR A 124 -17.64 -6.08 8.82
C THR A 124 -18.50 -5.43 7.74
N HIS A 125 -18.46 -4.10 7.61
CA HIS A 125 -19.14 -3.37 6.53
C HIS A 125 -18.58 -3.70 5.15
N ALA A 126 -17.27 -3.83 4.99
CA ALA A 126 -16.66 -4.24 3.73
C ALA A 126 -17.15 -5.61 3.27
N PHE A 127 -17.22 -6.61 4.18
CA PHE A 127 -17.75 -7.93 3.87
C PHE A 127 -19.26 -7.92 3.62
N HIS A 128 -20.03 -7.13 4.40
CA HIS A 128 -21.46 -6.95 4.17
C HIS A 128 -21.70 -6.42 2.74
N LEU A 129 -21.01 -5.35 2.37
CA LEU A 129 -21.14 -4.73 1.06
C LEU A 129 -20.68 -5.67 -0.07
N ALA A 130 -19.55 -6.38 0.09
CA ALA A 130 -19.11 -7.37 -0.88
C ALA A 130 -20.11 -8.51 -1.06
N SER A 131 -20.88 -8.88 -0.03
CA SER A 131 -21.90 -9.93 -0.07
C SER A 131 -23.18 -9.50 -0.81
N SER A 132 -23.36 -8.20 -1.06
CA SER A 132 -24.50 -7.68 -1.83
C SER A 132 -24.40 -7.93 -3.34
N LEU A 133 -23.23 -8.37 -3.81
CA LEU A 133 -23.03 -8.72 -5.22
C LEU A 133 -23.66 -10.09 -5.54
N ASP A 134 -24.02 -10.30 -6.79
CA ASP A 134 -24.76 -11.49 -7.25
C ASP A 134 -24.02 -12.84 -7.02
N THR A 135 -22.70 -12.78 -6.77
CA THR A 135 -21.88 -13.98 -6.54
C THR A 135 -21.06 -13.88 -5.26
N THR A 136 -20.75 -15.02 -4.66
CA THR A 136 -19.85 -15.08 -3.48
C THR A 136 -18.38 -14.91 -3.82
N LEU A 137 -18.01 -14.75 -5.09
CA LEU A 137 -16.61 -14.70 -5.53
C LEU A 137 -15.86 -13.54 -4.90
N ALA A 138 -16.43 -12.33 -4.94
CA ALA A 138 -15.80 -11.14 -4.35
C ALA A 138 -15.52 -11.33 -2.86
N CYS A 139 -16.52 -11.78 -2.08
CA CYS A 139 -16.34 -12.06 -0.66
C CYS A 139 -15.22 -13.07 -0.40
N ARG A 140 -15.15 -14.14 -1.20
CA ARG A 140 -14.13 -15.20 -1.05
C ARG A 140 -12.72 -14.66 -1.36
N LEU A 141 -12.57 -13.90 -2.44
CA LEU A 141 -11.27 -13.35 -2.84
C LEU A 141 -10.79 -12.29 -1.86
N ILE A 142 -11.69 -11.37 -1.44
CA ILE A 142 -11.39 -10.34 -0.46
C ILE A 142 -11.07 -10.96 0.90
N GLY A 143 -11.85 -11.98 1.34
CA GLY A 143 -11.57 -12.71 2.58
C GLY A 143 -10.19 -13.38 2.56
N ARG A 144 -9.85 -14.04 1.45
CA ARG A 144 -8.50 -14.60 1.26
C ARG A 144 -7.41 -13.52 1.31
N ALA A 145 -7.60 -12.42 0.57
CA ALA A 145 -6.64 -11.33 0.56
C ALA A 145 -6.45 -10.71 1.95
N THR A 146 -7.54 -10.51 2.69
CA THR A 146 -7.49 -9.99 4.07
C THR A 146 -6.73 -10.93 5.01
N ASN A 147 -6.93 -12.27 4.89
CA ASN A 147 -6.15 -13.23 5.67
C ASN A 147 -4.65 -13.11 5.37
N ILE A 148 -4.27 -13.01 4.09
CA ILE A 148 -2.87 -12.86 3.68
C ILE A 148 -2.28 -11.55 4.22
N VAL A 149 -3.04 -10.45 4.19
CA VAL A 149 -2.63 -9.16 4.75
C VAL A 149 -2.38 -9.29 6.27
N CYS A 150 -3.29 -9.94 7.01
CA CYS A 150 -3.12 -10.18 8.44
C CYS A 150 -1.89 -11.08 8.73
N GLU A 151 -1.67 -12.13 7.95
CA GLU A 151 -0.48 -12.99 8.09
C GLU A 151 0.81 -12.22 7.81
N GLY A 152 0.80 -11.33 6.83
CA GLY A 152 1.93 -10.43 6.53
C GLY A 152 2.26 -9.52 7.70
N GLU A 153 1.24 -8.90 8.33
CA GLU A 153 1.41 -8.03 9.50
C GLU A 153 1.87 -8.80 10.74
N LEU A 154 1.29 -9.96 11.01
CA LEU A 154 1.74 -10.84 12.11
C LEU A 154 3.20 -11.27 11.92
N THR A 155 3.59 -11.58 10.68
CA THR A 155 4.98 -11.93 10.36
C THR A 155 5.89 -10.73 10.56
N GLN A 156 5.54 -9.55 10.07
CA GLN A 156 6.33 -8.33 10.28
C GLN A 156 6.51 -8.03 11.76
N THR A 157 5.45 -8.17 12.55
CA THR A 157 5.49 -7.94 14.00
C THR A 157 6.43 -8.92 14.71
N ARG A 158 6.41 -10.21 14.31
CA ARG A 158 7.33 -11.23 14.87
C ARG A 158 8.78 -10.94 14.50
N GLU A 159 9.02 -10.44 13.29
CA GLU A 159 10.37 -10.17 12.78
C GLU A 159 10.95 -8.82 13.24
N ARG A 160 10.25 -8.03 14.05
CA ARG A 160 10.80 -6.79 14.62
C ARG A 160 12.07 -7.10 15.42
N GLY A 161 13.13 -6.36 15.18
CA GLY A 161 14.44 -6.54 15.81
C GLY A 161 15.23 -7.76 15.30
N ASN A 162 14.72 -8.53 14.34
CA ASN A 162 15.47 -9.62 13.73
C ASN A 162 16.47 -9.05 12.71
N LEU A 163 17.74 -8.93 13.11
CA LEU A 163 18.83 -8.42 12.27
C LEU A 163 19.33 -9.45 11.23
N ASP A 164 18.83 -10.68 11.26
CA ASP A 164 19.15 -11.74 10.30
C ASP A 164 18.01 -11.98 9.29
N LEU A 165 17.06 -11.02 9.17
CA LEU A 165 15.98 -11.07 8.20
C LEU A 165 16.56 -11.08 6.80
N SER A 166 16.24 -12.11 6.00
CA SER A 166 16.66 -12.20 4.60
C SER A 166 15.81 -11.32 3.68
N GLU A 167 16.35 -10.93 2.50
CA GLU A 167 15.59 -10.24 1.46
C GLU A 167 14.33 -11.01 1.07
N ASP A 168 14.42 -12.35 0.90
CA ASP A 168 13.26 -13.17 0.56
C ASP A 168 12.16 -13.11 1.64
N ALA A 169 12.54 -13.06 2.92
CA ALA A 169 11.59 -12.94 4.01
C ALA A 169 10.94 -11.55 4.03
N TYR A 170 11.72 -10.49 3.82
CA TYR A 170 11.21 -9.12 3.65
C TYR A 170 10.23 -9.04 2.47
N LEU A 171 10.59 -9.59 1.30
CA LEU A 171 9.71 -9.56 0.12
C LEU A 171 8.40 -10.30 0.38
N ARG A 172 8.40 -11.43 1.10
CA ARG A 172 7.16 -12.12 1.49
C ARG A 172 6.28 -11.28 2.43
N ILE A 173 6.89 -10.54 3.35
CA ILE A 173 6.15 -9.65 4.26
C ILE A 173 5.45 -8.55 3.47
N ILE A 174 6.15 -7.83 2.60
CA ILE A 174 5.56 -6.73 1.82
C ILE A 174 4.60 -7.23 0.73
N ASP A 175 4.82 -8.44 0.19
CA ASP A 175 3.86 -9.09 -0.71
C ASP A 175 2.52 -9.31 0.00
N GLY A 176 2.52 -9.93 1.17
CA GLY A 176 1.30 -10.15 1.94
C GLY A 176 0.67 -8.85 2.42
N LYS A 177 1.44 -8.02 3.15
CA LYS A 177 0.91 -6.82 3.80
C LYS A 177 0.40 -5.76 2.82
N THR A 178 1.11 -5.53 1.71
CA THR A 178 0.86 -4.38 0.82
C THR A 178 0.39 -4.80 -0.57
N ALA A 179 1.07 -5.75 -1.20
CA ALA A 179 0.86 -6.07 -2.61
C ALA A 179 -0.42 -6.90 -2.82
N GLU A 180 -0.79 -7.77 -1.89
CA GLU A 180 -1.97 -8.63 -2.02
C GLU A 180 -3.26 -7.85 -2.27
N LEU A 181 -3.48 -6.75 -1.55
CA LEU A 181 -4.70 -5.94 -1.74
C LEU A 181 -4.68 -5.19 -3.08
N CYS A 182 -3.52 -4.83 -3.61
CA CYS A 182 -3.40 -4.29 -4.97
C CYS A 182 -3.66 -5.37 -6.04
N ALA A 183 -3.17 -6.59 -5.80
CA ALA A 183 -3.36 -7.73 -6.68
C ALA A 183 -4.84 -8.09 -6.83
N VAL A 184 -5.54 -8.28 -5.71
CA VAL A 184 -6.96 -8.61 -5.72
C VAL A 184 -7.81 -7.48 -6.30
N SER A 185 -7.43 -6.20 -6.10
CA SER A 185 -8.11 -5.05 -6.71
C SER A 185 -8.04 -5.12 -8.24
N CYS A 186 -6.87 -5.38 -8.82
CA CYS A 186 -6.70 -5.49 -10.27
C CYS A 186 -7.42 -6.72 -10.83
N TYR A 187 -7.37 -7.86 -10.12
CA TYR A 187 -8.09 -9.06 -10.53
C TYR A 187 -9.60 -8.82 -10.58
N LEU A 188 -10.18 -8.28 -9.50
CA LEU A 188 -11.61 -8.00 -9.42
C LEU A 188 -12.05 -6.99 -10.49
N GLY A 189 -11.23 -5.97 -10.76
CA GLY A 189 -11.50 -5.03 -11.83
C GLY A 189 -11.63 -5.71 -13.19
N ALA A 190 -10.71 -6.61 -13.53
CA ALA A 190 -10.76 -7.36 -14.79
C ALA A 190 -11.90 -8.38 -14.83
N HIS A 191 -12.07 -9.13 -13.74
CA HIS A 191 -13.08 -10.21 -13.67
C HIS A 191 -14.50 -9.69 -13.85
N TYR A 192 -14.87 -8.61 -13.15
CA TYR A 192 -16.21 -8.01 -13.24
C TYR A 192 -16.43 -7.16 -14.51
N ALA A 193 -15.40 -7.02 -15.34
CA ALA A 193 -15.49 -6.49 -16.72
C ALA A 193 -15.51 -7.62 -17.76
N ASP A 194 -15.82 -8.85 -17.36
CA ASP A 194 -15.91 -10.06 -18.20
C ASP A 194 -14.61 -10.39 -18.96
N ALA A 195 -13.43 -10.04 -18.40
CA ALA A 195 -12.16 -10.42 -18.99
C ALA A 195 -11.91 -11.93 -18.89
N ASP A 196 -11.19 -12.48 -19.88
CA ASP A 196 -10.70 -13.85 -19.79
C ASP A 196 -9.87 -14.05 -18.52
N GLU A 197 -9.97 -15.25 -17.92
CA GLU A 197 -9.24 -15.59 -16.67
C GLU A 197 -7.73 -15.37 -16.78
N THR A 198 -7.13 -15.61 -17.96
CA THR A 198 -5.72 -15.36 -18.22
C THR A 198 -5.36 -13.88 -18.14
N VAL A 199 -6.25 -13.01 -18.64
CA VAL A 199 -6.10 -11.54 -18.55
C VAL A 199 -6.29 -11.09 -17.12
N ALA A 200 -7.33 -11.58 -16.42
CA ALA A 200 -7.58 -11.25 -15.01
C ALA A 200 -6.39 -11.63 -14.11
N LYS A 201 -5.80 -12.84 -14.32
CA LYS A 201 -4.58 -13.27 -13.61
C LYS A 201 -3.35 -12.44 -13.96
N SER A 202 -3.22 -12.00 -15.21
CA SER A 202 -2.12 -11.11 -15.59
C SER A 202 -2.24 -9.76 -14.88
N LEU A 203 -3.45 -9.21 -14.77
CA LEU A 203 -3.70 -7.98 -14.01
C LEU A 203 -3.54 -8.17 -12.48
N GLU A 204 -3.85 -9.36 -11.94
CA GLU A 204 -3.49 -9.72 -10.56
C GLU A 204 -1.98 -9.60 -10.33
N GLN A 205 -1.17 -10.19 -11.24
CA GLN A 205 0.29 -10.11 -11.13
C GLN A 205 0.83 -8.69 -11.35
N TYR A 206 0.19 -7.91 -12.22
CA TYR A 206 0.48 -6.49 -12.33
C TYR A 206 0.29 -5.76 -10.99
N GLY A 207 -0.87 -5.94 -10.35
CA GLY A 207 -1.17 -5.33 -9.05
C GLY A 207 -0.18 -5.76 -7.95
N ARG A 208 0.20 -7.05 -7.93
CA ARG A 208 1.17 -7.62 -6.99
C ARG A 208 2.55 -7.01 -7.15
N THR A 209 3.09 -7.05 -8.34
CA THR A 209 4.45 -6.53 -8.62
C THR A 209 4.53 -5.01 -8.45
N LEU A 210 3.47 -4.28 -8.82
CA LEU A 210 3.35 -2.85 -8.54
C LEU A 210 3.32 -2.57 -7.03
N GLY A 211 2.57 -3.35 -6.25
CA GLY A 211 2.47 -3.20 -4.80
C GLY A 211 3.81 -3.40 -4.10
N ILE A 212 4.61 -4.38 -4.53
CA ILE A 212 5.97 -4.61 -4.04
C ILE A 212 6.87 -3.42 -4.39
N ALA A 213 6.88 -2.97 -5.67
CA ALA A 213 7.67 -1.82 -6.09
C ALA A 213 7.31 -0.56 -5.29
N PHE A 214 6.02 -0.35 -5.05
CA PHE A 214 5.49 0.75 -4.26
C PHE A 214 6.00 0.72 -2.82
N GLN A 215 5.98 -0.45 -2.16
CA GLN A 215 6.43 -0.59 -0.78
C GLN A 215 7.94 -0.38 -0.66
N ILE A 216 8.76 -0.96 -1.55
CA ILE A 216 10.22 -0.70 -1.54
C ILE A 216 10.51 0.80 -1.70
N SER A 217 9.75 1.48 -2.57
CA SER A 217 9.89 2.93 -2.75
C SER A 217 9.43 3.74 -1.54
N ASP A 218 8.41 3.28 -0.82
CA ASP A 218 7.94 3.91 0.42
C ASP A 218 8.97 3.76 1.55
N ASP A 219 9.60 2.60 1.68
CA ASP A 219 10.69 2.33 2.63
C ASP A 219 11.93 3.20 2.33
N LEU A 220 12.24 3.42 1.05
CA LEU A 220 13.29 4.35 0.66
C LEU A 220 12.96 5.80 1.01
N LEU A 221 11.69 6.20 0.92
CA LEU A 221 11.24 7.55 1.32
C LEU A 221 11.36 7.77 2.83
N ASP A 222 11.19 6.75 3.66
CA ASP A 222 11.41 6.85 5.10
C ASP A 222 12.89 7.12 5.45
N ILE A 223 13.82 6.74 4.56
CA ILE A 223 15.26 6.97 4.73
C ILE A 223 15.73 8.28 4.10
N LEU A 224 15.29 8.57 2.86
CA LEU A 224 15.85 9.60 1.99
C LEU A 224 14.95 10.82 1.80
N GLY A 225 13.68 10.71 2.18
CA GLY A 225 12.69 11.76 1.97
C GLY A 225 12.95 13.00 2.82
N SER A 226 12.08 13.98 2.70
CA SER A 226 11.96 15.09 3.65
C SER A 226 10.65 14.96 4.43
N GLU A 227 10.60 15.47 5.65
CA GLU A 227 9.38 15.46 6.47
C GLU A 227 8.21 16.16 5.76
N ASP A 228 8.51 17.22 5.00
CA ASP A 228 7.51 17.94 4.19
C ASP A 228 6.90 17.06 3.08
N GLN A 229 7.69 16.13 2.53
CA GLN A 229 7.22 15.23 1.45
C GLN A 229 6.46 14.01 1.99
N THR A 230 6.92 13.47 3.12
CA THR A 230 6.36 12.24 3.71
C THR A 230 5.16 12.51 4.61
N GLY A 231 5.09 13.70 5.19
CA GLY A 231 4.11 14.04 6.23
C GLY A 231 4.31 13.27 7.53
N LYS A 232 5.50 12.68 7.72
CA LYS A 232 5.92 11.88 8.89
C LYS A 232 7.39 12.17 9.19
N SER A 233 7.80 11.92 10.43
CA SER A 233 9.22 11.89 10.79
C SER A 233 9.94 10.79 10.01
N LEU A 234 11.18 11.04 9.60
CA LEU A 234 12.01 10.05 8.91
C LEU A 234 12.57 9.01 9.89
N GLY A 235 12.95 7.84 9.35
CA GLY A 235 13.51 6.75 10.15
C GLY A 235 12.50 6.08 11.08
N THR A 236 11.20 6.20 10.78
CA THR A 236 10.15 5.58 11.60
C THR A 236 10.22 4.06 11.62
N ASP A 237 10.57 3.44 10.48
CA ASP A 237 10.76 1.99 10.40
C ASP A 237 11.97 1.53 11.22
N PHE A 238 13.07 2.31 11.19
CA PHE A 238 14.24 2.06 12.01
C PHE A 238 13.92 2.12 13.51
N LYS A 239 13.24 3.18 13.98
CA LYS A 239 12.86 3.33 15.39
C LYS A 239 11.94 2.21 15.86
N LYS A 240 11.13 1.64 14.97
CA LYS A 240 10.25 0.50 15.23
C LYS A 240 10.95 -0.85 15.02
N GLN A 241 12.25 -0.82 14.80
CA GLN A 241 13.07 -2.02 14.56
C GLN A 241 12.53 -2.89 13.39
N LYS A 242 11.93 -2.26 12.39
CA LYS A 242 11.54 -2.90 11.13
C LYS A 242 12.73 -2.86 10.17
N LEU A 243 13.27 -4.02 9.84
CA LEU A 243 14.40 -4.12 8.91
C LEU A 243 13.89 -4.04 7.47
N THR A 244 14.21 -2.95 6.77
CA THR A 244 13.82 -2.71 5.38
C THR A 244 14.93 -3.09 4.40
N LEU A 245 14.63 -3.18 3.11
CA LEU A 245 15.57 -3.68 2.10
C LEU A 245 16.94 -2.99 2.09
N PRO A 246 17.05 -1.65 2.20
CA PRO A 246 18.35 -0.99 2.30
C PRO A 246 19.16 -1.45 3.50
N LEU A 247 18.53 -1.64 4.65
CA LEU A 247 19.21 -2.10 5.87
C LEU A 247 19.63 -3.57 5.79
N ILE A 248 18.80 -4.42 5.18
CA ILE A 248 19.14 -5.83 4.89
C ILE A 248 20.38 -5.88 3.99
N ARG A 249 20.38 -5.07 2.92
CA ARG A 249 21.53 -4.99 2.00
C ARG A 249 22.78 -4.51 2.71
N LEU A 250 22.69 -3.45 3.50
CA LEU A 250 23.80 -2.90 4.26
C LEU A 250 24.41 -3.95 5.19
N LEU A 251 23.57 -4.65 5.98
CA LEU A 251 24.03 -5.74 6.88
C LEU A 251 24.72 -6.87 6.12
N SER A 252 24.17 -7.26 4.96
CA SER A 252 24.72 -8.38 4.17
C SER A 252 26.09 -8.11 3.56
N GLN A 253 26.49 -6.84 3.46
CA GLN A 253 27.76 -6.42 2.84
C GLN A 253 28.80 -5.92 3.83
N THR A 254 28.40 -5.68 5.07
CA THR A 254 29.33 -5.17 6.10
C THR A 254 30.08 -6.33 6.74
N GLU A 255 31.42 -6.25 6.70
CA GLU A 255 32.31 -7.26 7.30
C GLU A 255 32.67 -6.89 8.73
N GLU A 256 33.15 -7.88 9.50
CA GLU A 256 33.66 -7.65 10.86
C GLU A 256 34.96 -6.81 10.84
N PRO A 257 35.20 -5.90 11.79
CA PRO A 257 34.40 -5.67 13.02
C PRO A 257 33.25 -4.67 12.84
N GLU A 258 33.08 -4.07 11.67
CA GLU A 258 32.07 -3.03 11.42
C GLU A 258 30.64 -3.60 11.48
N ALA A 259 30.44 -4.87 11.13
CA ALA A 259 29.15 -5.54 11.20
C ALA A 259 28.60 -5.56 12.65
N GLN A 260 29.48 -5.80 13.63
CA GLN A 260 29.09 -5.75 15.04
C GLN A 260 28.63 -4.34 15.46
N ARG A 261 29.34 -3.31 15.05
CA ARG A 261 28.95 -1.92 15.32
C ARG A 261 27.61 -1.56 14.68
N LEU A 262 27.38 -1.99 13.45
CA LEU A 262 26.11 -1.76 12.76
C LEU A 262 24.94 -2.44 13.48
N ARG A 263 25.11 -3.69 13.93
CA ARG A 263 24.11 -4.41 14.71
C ARG A 263 23.78 -3.70 16.03
N GLU A 264 24.78 -3.14 16.71
CA GLU A 264 24.57 -2.35 17.91
C GLU A 264 23.72 -1.10 17.63
N LEU A 265 24.03 -0.35 16.58
CA LEU A 265 23.26 0.83 16.16
C LEU A 265 21.80 0.48 15.82
N LEU A 266 21.58 -0.61 15.07
CA LEU A 266 20.25 -1.08 14.73
C LEU A 266 19.43 -1.53 15.95
N THR A 267 20.11 -1.99 17.01
CA THR A 267 19.46 -2.40 18.26
C THR A 267 19.13 -1.19 19.14
N GLN A 268 19.96 -0.15 19.15
CA GLN A 268 19.74 1.08 19.91
C GLN A 268 18.50 1.82 19.43
N ALA A 269 18.30 1.87 18.11
CA ALA A 269 17.11 2.41 17.43
C ALA A 269 16.68 3.84 17.86
N ASP A 270 17.67 4.68 18.28
CA ASP A 270 17.47 6.08 18.64
C ASP A 270 17.92 7.06 17.54
N ASP A 271 17.75 8.36 17.76
CA ASP A 271 18.07 9.40 16.78
C ASP A 271 19.58 9.51 16.48
N GLU A 272 20.45 9.25 17.47
CA GLU A 272 21.91 9.30 17.30
C GLU A 272 22.37 8.12 16.45
N ALA A 273 21.89 6.93 16.75
CA ALA A 273 22.13 5.71 15.98
C ALA A 273 21.60 5.86 14.55
N TRP A 274 20.41 6.43 14.37
CA TRP A 274 19.84 6.71 13.04
C TRP A 274 20.75 7.58 12.20
N ALA A 275 21.23 8.71 12.76
CA ALA A 275 22.14 9.60 12.05
C ALA A 275 23.45 8.92 11.61
N GLU A 276 23.95 7.94 12.39
CA GLU A 276 25.12 7.14 12.03
C GLU A 276 24.78 6.13 10.94
N VAL A 277 23.67 5.41 11.03
CA VAL A 277 23.19 4.43 10.03
C VAL A 277 22.95 5.10 8.68
N VAL A 278 22.34 6.28 8.64
CA VAL A 278 22.15 7.06 7.40
C VAL A 278 23.48 7.37 6.72
N ARG A 279 24.53 7.72 7.48
CA ARG A 279 25.88 7.94 6.91
C ARG A 279 26.46 6.66 6.29
N TRP A 280 26.19 5.49 6.88
CA TRP A 280 26.61 4.19 6.33
C TRP A 280 25.84 3.85 5.05
N LEU A 281 24.52 4.07 5.04
CA LEU A 281 23.69 3.88 3.84
C LEU A 281 24.19 4.72 2.67
N HIS A 282 24.52 5.99 2.91
CA HIS A 282 25.05 6.89 1.85
C HIS A 282 26.43 6.48 1.32
N ARG A 283 27.22 5.70 2.06
CA ARG A 283 28.56 5.23 1.66
C ARG A 283 28.54 3.86 0.97
N SER A 284 27.42 3.15 1.07
CA SER A 284 27.22 1.81 0.50
C SER A 284 26.42 1.86 -0.79
N ASP A 285 26.23 0.70 -1.43
CA ASP A 285 25.32 0.52 -2.55
C ASP A 285 23.86 0.23 -2.13
N ALA A 286 23.58 0.19 -0.82
CA ALA A 286 22.32 -0.32 -0.26
C ALA A 286 21.08 0.43 -0.77
N VAL A 287 21.17 1.75 -0.85
CA VAL A 287 20.09 2.61 -1.38
C VAL A 287 19.89 2.39 -2.88
N GLU A 288 20.98 2.34 -3.64
CA GLU A 288 20.92 2.10 -5.08
C GLU A 288 20.40 0.69 -5.39
N TYR A 289 20.84 -0.30 -4.63
CA TYR A 289 20.33 -1.67 -4.72
C TYR A 289 18.81 -1.71 -4.54
N ALA A 290 18.29 -1.15 -3.45
CA ALA A 290 16.85 -1.15 -3.19
C ALA A 290 16.08 -0.38 -4.27
N ARG A 291 16.62 0.73 -4.79
CA ARG A 291 16.04 1.47 -5.92
C ARG A 291 15.97 0.60 -7.17
N ASN A 292 17.05 -0.12 -7.51
CA ASN A 292 17.08 -1.01 -8.65
C ASN A 292 16.08 -2.16 -8.51
N ARG A 293 15.94 -2.72 -7.30
CA ARG A 293 14.91 -3.74 -7.02
C ARG A 293 13.49 -3.20 -7.24
N ALA A 294 13.18 -1.98 -6.78
CA ALA A 294 11.88 -1.35 -7.05
C ALA A 294 11.64 -1.17 -8.56
N LEU A 295 12.66 -0.76 -9.32
CA LEU A 295 12.58 -0.61 -10.78
C LEU A 295 12.38 -1.96 -11.50
N GLU A 296 13.01 -3.04 -11.03
CA GLU A 296 12.82 -4.40 -11.56
C GLU A 296 11.36 -4.86 -11.36
N PHE A 297 10.79 -4.69 -10.18
CA PHE A 297 9.38 -5.01 -9.91
C PHE A 297 8.43 -4.13 -10.74
N ALA A 298 8.72 -2.84 -10.90
CA ALA A 298 7.94 -1.96 -11.77
C ALA A 298 8.04 -2.37 -13.25
N ALA A 299 9.19 -2.86 -13.71
CA ALA A 299 9.35 -3.40 -15.06
C ALA A 299 8.56 -4.71 -15.24
N ALA A 300 8.61 -5.61 -14.25
CA ALA A 300 7.80 -6.82 -14.23
C ALA A 300 6.29 -6.49 -14.23
N ALA A 301 5.85 -5.48 -13.48
CA ALA A 301 4.47 -5.01 -13.53
C ALA A 301 4.07 -4.59 -14.95
N ARG A 302 4.88 -3.81 -15.64
CA ARG A 302 4.59 -3.41 -17.02
C ARG A 302 4.48 -4.58 -17.99
N SER A 303 5.28 -5.64 -17.84
CA SER A 303 5.20 -6.82 -18.72
C SER A 303 3.85 -7.54 -18.60
N HIS A 304 3.24 -7.54 -17.42
CA HIS A 304 1.91 -8.12 -17.23
C HIS A 304 0.79 -7.34 -17.94
N LEU A 305 1.03 -6.11 -18.39
CA LEU A 305 0.07 -5.33 -19.18
C LEU A 305 0.13 -5.62 -20.69
N GLU A 306 1.08 -6.45 -21.16
CA GLU A 306 1.24 -6.75 -22.60
C GLU A 306 0.03 -7.50 -23.16
N CYS A 307 -0.70 -8.25 -22.35
CA CYS A 307 -1.93 -8.92 -22.73
C CYS A 307 -3.08 -7.97 -23.09
N LEU A 308 -3.00 -6.68 -22.70
CA LEU A 308 -4.04 -5.70 -22.94
C LEU A 308 -3.89 -5.02 -24.31
N SER A 309 -5.02 -4.73 -24.94
CA SER A 309 -5.07 -3.83 -26.11
C SER A 309 -4.64 -2.41 -25.74
N ASN A 310 -4.12 -1.66 -26.70
CA ASN A 310 -3.77 -0.26 -26.49
C ASN A 310 -5.01 0.57 -26.16
N SER A 311 -4.99 1.20 -24.99
CA SER A 311 -6.06 2.06 -24.49
C SER A 311 -5.51 3.13 -23.55
N ALA A 312 -6.31 4.16 -23.26
CA ALA A 312 -5.97 5.18 -22.27
C ALA A 312 -5.78 4.57 -20.87
N ALA A 313 -6.61 3.58 -20.50
CA ALA A 313 -6.50 2.88 -19.22
C ALA A 313 -5.16 2.11 -19.11
N LYS A 314 -4.80 1.32 -20.15
CA LYS A 314 -3.49 0.64 -20.20
C LYS A 314 -2.34 1.64 -20.05
N GLN A 315 -2.41 2.76 -20.74
CA GLN A 315 -1.35 3.78 -20.65
C GLN A 315 -1.23 4.34 -19.23
N MET A 316 -2.35 4.62 -18.56
CA MET A 316 -2.36 5.10 -17.17
C MET A 316 -1.81 4.04 -16.22
N LEU A 317 -2.14 2.74 -16.40
CA LEU A 317 -1.55 1.65 -15.61
C LEU A 317 -0.02 1.60 -15.79
N VAL A 318 0.50 1.79 -17.01
CA VAL A 318 1.95 1.89 -17.27
C VAL A 318 2.55 3.09 -16.53
N GLU A 319 1.93 4.26 -16.63
CA GLU A 319 2.44 5.49 -16.00
C GLU A 319 2.41 5.42 -14.45
N ILE A 320 1.44 4.68 -13.87
CA ILE A 320 1.39 4.44 -12.42
C ILE A 320 2.65 3.67 -11.97
N THR A 321 3.19 2.72 -12.75
CA THR A 321 4.43 2.03 -12.39
C THR A 321 5.64 2.96 -12.36
N GLU A 322 5.68 3.92 -13.28
CA GLU A 322 6.72 4.94 -13.32
C GLU A 322 6.58 5.91 -12.13
N PHE A 323 5.35 6.34 -11.86
CA PHE A 323 5.07 7.23 -10.73
C PHE A 323 5.37 6.58 -9.36
N ALA A 324 5.16 5.27 -9.22
CA ALA A 324 5.44 4.54 -7.99
C ALA A 324 6.93 4.54 -7.63
N THR A 325 7.81 4.51 -8.64
CA THR A 325 9.27 4.43 -8.45
C THR A 325 10.03 5.76 -8.64
N GLN A 326 9.39 6.78 -9.22
CA GLN A 326 9.99 8.11 -9.46
C GLN A 326 9.63 9.13 -8.37
N ARG A 327 9.19 8.70 -7.20
CA ARG A 327 9.03 9.61 -6.07
C ARG A 327 10.38 10.23 -5.78
N SER A 328 10.45 11.58 -5.88
CA SER A 328 11.69 12.33 -5.70
C SER A 328 12.23 12.10 -4.29
N TYR A 329 13.45 11.63 -4.20
CA TYR A 329 14.22 11.55 -2.97
C TYR A 329 15.04 12.81 -2.82
#